data_2377f717006320141b5338020de2f36f
#
_entry.id   2377f717006320141b5338020de2f36f
#
_cell.length_a   1.000
_cell.length_b   1.000
_cell.length_c   1.000
_cell.angle_alpha   90.00
_cell.angle_beta   90.00
_cell.angle_gamma   90.00
#
_symmetry.space_group_name_H-M   'P 1'
#
loop_
_entity.id
_entity.type
_entity.pdbx_description
1 polymer ?
#
loop_
_entity_poly.entity_id
_entity_poly.type
_entity_poly.pdbx_seq_one_letter_code
_entity_poly.pdbx_strand_id
1 'polypeptide(L)'
;LQGEAKEKYRELTKNLSKLTLDFSENNLKETNNYQLTLTDEAQLAGLPESAIEAAAETAREKGVNGWVFTLHAPSYIPFMTYADNRDLRRELYMAYNTKCTHDNEYNNLEIVKKIANIHMEIAQLLGYDNYAEYTLKERMAETGDAVYKLLNQLLDAYTPVSYTHLTL
;
A
#
# COMPACT_ATOMS: atom_id res chain seq x y z
N LEU A 1 27.78 -18.47 5.97
CA LEU A 1 28.65 -17.48 5.35
C LEU A 1 29.87 -17.20 6.22
N GLN A 2 31.06 -17.02 5.60
CA GLN A 2 32.31 -16.67 6.27
C GLN A 2 33.07 -15.63 5.42
N GLY A 3 34.03 -14.92 6.07
CA GLY A 3 34.90 -13.96 5.38
C GLY A 3 34.12 -12.85 4.67
N GLU A 4 34.54 -12.55 3.44
CA GLU A 4 33.98 -11.47 2.60
C GLU A 4 32.47 -11.62 2.33
N ALA A 5 32.00 -12.84 2.10
CA ALA A 5 30.56 -13.09 1.88
C ALA A 5 29.70 -12.73 3.11
N LYS A 6 30.24 -12.90 4.33
CA LYS A 6 29.56 -12.50 5.56
C LYS A 6 29.49 -10.98 5.68
N GLU A 7 30.53 -10.27 5.33
CA GLU A 7 30.54 -8.81 5.38
C GLU A 7 29.60 -8.22 4.32
N LYS A 8 29.60 -8.77 3.10
CA LYS A 8 28.64 -8.38 2.05
C LYS A 8 27.19 -8.59 2.51
N TYR A 9 26.89 -9.73 3.14
CA TYR A 9 25.56 -10.00 3.67
C TYR A 9 25.13 -8.96 4.73
N ARG A 10 26.03 -8.58 5.63
CA ARG A 10 25.77 -7.56 6.65
C ARG A 10 25.49 -6.20 6.03
N GLU A 11 26.27 -5.81 5.03
CA GLU A 11 26.06 -4.55 4.30
C GLU A 11 24.71 -4.53 3.58
N LEU A 12 24.38 -5.60 2.84
CA LEU A 12 23.10 -5.73 2.16
C LEU A 12 21.92 -5.66 3.14
N THR A 13 22.00 -6.36 4.26
CA THR A 13 20.94 -6.35 5.29
C THR A 13 20.79 -4.97 5.94
N LYS A 14 21.90 -4.27 6.20
CA LYS A 14 21.87 -2.91 6.75
C LYS A 14 21.23 -1.94 5.75
N ASN A 15 21.59 -2.02 4.47
CA ASN A 15 21.03 -1.19 3.41
C ASN A 15 19.54 -1.49 3.20
N LEU A 16 19.15 -2.76 3.23
CA LEU A 16 17.75 -3.18 3.14
C LEU A 16 16.91 -2.59 4.28
N SER A 17 17.40 -2.68 5.52
CA SER A 17 16.71 -2.13 6.69
C SER A 17 16.51 -0.62 6.58
N LYS A 18 17.52 0.12 6.11
CA LYS A 18 17.41 1.57 5.88
C LYS A 18 16.38 1.88 4.80
N LEU A 19 16.46 1.22 3.64
CA LEU A 19 15.52 1.46 2.53
C LEU A 19 14.07 1.12 2.90
N THR A 20 13.87 0.06 3.69
CA THR A 20 12.53 -0.33 4.18
C THR A 20 11.98 0.73 5.14
N LEU A 21 12.83 1.31 5.99
CA LEU A 21 12.44 2.40 6.88
C LEU A 21 12.08 3.65 6.05
N ASP A 22 12.95 4.07 5.13
CA ASP A 22 12.72 5.22 4.26
C ASP A 22 11.42 5.06 3.45
N PHE A 23 11.15 3.85 2.92
CA PHE A 23 9.90 3.52 2.22
C PHE A 23 8.67 3.73 3.12
N SER A 24 8.73 3.24 4.34
CA SER A 24 7.60 3.31 5.29
C SER A 24 7.37 4.74 5.76
N GLU A 25 8.44 5.49 6.04
CA GLU A 25 8.36 6.89 6.44
C GLU A 25 7.77 7.77 5.33
N ASN A 26 8.20 7.58 4.08
CA ASN A 26 7.65 8.32 2.94
C ASN A 26 6.15 8.08 2.78
N ASN A 27 5.73 6.80 2.87
CA ASN A 27 4.31 6.46 2.81
C ASN A 27 3.49 7.10 3.95
N LEU A 28 4.04 7.13 5.16
CA LEU A 28 3.40 7.78 6.30
C LEU A 28 3.30 9.30 6.10
N LYS A 29 4.40 9.94 5.68
CA LYS A 29 4.45 11.39 5.43
C LYS A 29 3.44 11.81 4.36
N GLU A 30 3.41 11.13 3.23
CA GLU A 30 2.46 11.45 2.16
C GLU A 30 1.01 11.19 2.58
N THR A 31 0.75 10.13 3.35
CA THR A 31 -0.58 9.86 3.92
C THR A 31 -1.03 10.99 4.85
N ASN A 32 -0.13 11.51 5.68
CA ASN A 32 -0.42 12.59 6.64
C ASN A 32 -0.59 13.97 5.96
N ASN A 33 0.11 14.18 4.85
CA ASN A 33 0.11 15.47 4.14
C ASN A 33 -1.11 15.64 3.23
N TYR A 34 -1.73 14.55 2.80
CA TYR A 34 -2.90 14.65 1.93
C TYR A 34 -4.16 15.06 2.70
N GLN A 35 -4.92 15.96 2.09
CA GLN A 35 -6.26 16.31 2.55
C GLN A 35 -7.16 16.69 1.38
N LEU A 36 -8.39 16.18 1.42
CA LEU A 36 -9.49 16.60 0.56
C LEU A 36 -10.39 17.51 1.39
N THR A 37 -10.42 18.80 1.05
CA THR A 37 -11.24 19.78 1.77
C THR A 37 -12.51 20.06 0.96
N LEU A 38 -13.68 19.84 1.57
CA LEU A 38 -14.99 20.13 1.01
C LEU A 38 -15.59 21.31 1.75
N THR A 39 -16.21 22.25 1.02
CA THR A 39 -16.86 23.44 1.59
C THR A 39 -18.34 23.56 1.23
N ASP A 40 -18.82 22.71 0.31
CA ASP A 40 -20.21 22.63 -0.10
C ASP A 40 -20.87 21.39 0.51
N GLU A 41 -21.93 21.59 1.29
CA GLU A 41 -22.67 20.53 1.96
C GLU A 41 -23.26 19.52 0.97
N ALA A 42 -23.60 19.94 -0.25
CA ALA A 42 -24.08 19.03 -1.30
C ALA A 42 -23.08 17.94 -1.68
N GLN A 43 -21.79 18.17 -1.46
CA GLN A 43 -20.70 17.21 -1.73
C GLN A 43 -20.63 16.07 -0.69
N LEU A 44 -21.34 16.21 0.42
CA LEU A 44 -21.40 15.22 1.51
C LEU A 44 -22.50 14.17 1.31
N ALA A 45 -23.29 14.29 0.24
CA ALA A 45 -24.40 13.38 -0.03
C ALA A 45 -23.95 11.91 0.02
N GLY A 46 -24.76 11.08 0.68
CA GLY A 46 -24.51 9.66 0.90
C GLY A 46 -23.66 9.32 2.12
N LEU A 47 -22.87 10.27 2.65
CA LEU A 47 -21.99 10.01 3.79
C LEU A 47 -22.79 9.84 5.10
N PRO A 48 -22.39 8.89 5.98
CA PRO A 48 -22.95 8.78 7.32
C PRO A 48 -22.61 10.00 8.18
N GLU A 49 -23.53 10.39 9.07
CA GLU A 49 -23.37 11.54 9.97
C GLU A 49 -22.04 11.48 10.76
N SER A 50 -21.69 10.30 11.28
CA SER A 50 -20.44 10.10 12.02
C SER A 50 -19.17 10.39 11.19
N ALA A 51 -19.21 10.13 9.89
CA ALA A 51 -18.08 10.45 9.01
C ALA A 51 -18.02 11.96 8.71
N ILE A 52 -19.16 12.62 8.59
CA ILE A 52 -19.26 14.07 8.41
C ILE A 52 -18.78 14.80 9.66
N GLU A 53 -19.19 14.38 10.85
CA GLU A 53 -18.73 14.95 12.12
C GLU A 53 -17.22 14.80 12.30
N ALA A 54 -16.66 13.62 12.04
CA ALA A 54 -15.23 13.37 12.11
C ALA A 54 -14.44 14.24 11.11
N ALA A 55 -14.97 14.45 9.91
CA ALA A 55 -14.37 15.33 8.91
C ALA A 55 -14.43 16.82 9.31
N ALA A 56 -15.53 17.25 9.95
CA ALA A 56 -15.67 18.60 10.50
C ALA A 56 -14.69 18.84 11.67
N GLU A 57 -14.51 17.83 12.56
CA GLU A 57 -13.51 17.92 13.63
C GLU A 57 -12.11 18.04 13.07
N THR A 58 -11.74 17.21 12.08
CA THR A 58 -10.45 17.29 11.39
C THR A 58 -10.23 18.65 10.75
N ALA A 59 -11.28 19.26 10.18
CA ALA A 59 -11.21 20.62 9.61
C ALA A 59 -10.94 21.66 10.70
N ARG A 60 -11.59 21.56 11.85
CA ARG A 60 -11.37 22.44 13.02
C ARG A 60 -9.93 22.34 13.55
N GLU A 61 -9.43 21.13 13.71
CA GLU A 61 -8.04 20.87 14.16
C GLU A 61 -7.01 21.50 13.20
N LYS A 62 -7.31 21.46 11.90
CA LYS A 62 -6.44 22.03 10.85
C LYS A 62 -6.68 23.54 10.62
N GLY A 63 -7.67 24.14 11.27
CA GLY A 63 -7.99 25.56 11.12
C GLY A 63 -8.55 25.94 9.75
N VAL A 64 -9.22 25.00 9.07
CA VAL A 64 -9.87 25.24 7.76
C VAL A 64 -11.40 25.15 7.88
N ASN A 65 -12.09 25.86 7.00
CA ASN A 65 -13.56 25.82 6.95
C ASN A 65 -14.05 24.61 6.15
N GLY A 66 -15.16 24.00 6.58
CA GLY A 66 -15.79 22.88 5.89
C GLY A 66 -15.42 21.52 6.50
N TRP A 67 -15.15 20.56 5.67
CA TRP A 67 -14.90 19.16 6.03
C TRP A 67 -13.60 18.68 5.40
N VAL A 68 -12.75 18.01 6.18
CA VAL A 68 -11.48 17.48 5.70
C VAL A 68 -11.50 15.97 5.77
N PHE A 69 -11.35 15.34 4.61
CA PHE A 69 -11.16 13.90 4.47
C PHE A 69 -9.68 13.61 4.19
N THR A 70 -9.18 12.52 4.78
CA THR A 70 -7.77 12.11 4.71
C THR A 70 -7.62 10.71 4.13
N LEU A 71 -6.37 10.28 3.90
CA LEU A 71 -6.09 8.91 3.44
C LEU A 71 -6.01 7.88 4.58
N HIS A 72 -6.25 8.28 5.82
CA HIS A 72 -6.35 7.34 6.93
C HIS A 72 -7.62 6.50 6.84
N ALA A 73 -7.51 5.20 7.18
CA ALA A 73 -8.59 4.24 7.01
C ALA A 73 -9.96 4.69 7.59
N PRO A 74 -10.03 5.30 8.80
CA PRO A 74 -11.31 5.76 9.35
C PRO A 74 -12.00 6.87 8.54
N SER A 75 -11.25 7.65 7.77
CA SER A 75 -11.78 8.69 6.88
C SER A 75 -12.00 8.15 5.46
N TYR A 76 -11.00 7.41 4.93
CA TYR A 76 -11.01 6.90 3.57
C TYR A 76 -12.12 5.87 3.31
N ILE A 77 -12.25 4.87 4.19
CA ILE A 77 -13.17 3.75 3.97
C ILE A 77 -14.64 4.20 3.93
N PRO A 78 -15.16 4.98 4.89
CA PRO A 78 -16.53 5.47 4.81
C PRO A 78 -16.79 6.35 3.59
N PHE A 79 -15.83 7.21 3.23
CA PHE A 79 -15.96 8.06 2.04
C PHE A 79 -16.07 7.23 0.76
N MET A 80 -15.19 6.25 0.57
CA MET A 80 -15.22 5.37 -0.60
C MET A 80 -16.47 4.48 -0.66
N THR A 81 -17.03 4.13 0.49
CA THR A 81 -18.20 3.23 0.58
C THR A 81 -19.50 3.97 0.32
N TYR A 82 -19.65 5.20 0.85
CA TYR A 82 -20.94 5.85 0.98
C TYR A 82 -21.09 7.15 0.20
N ALA A 83 -20.01 7.90 -0.10
CA ALA A 83 -20.15 9.18 -0.80
C ALA A 83 -20.82 8.99 -2.17
N ASP A 84 -21.85 9.77 -2.48
CA ASP A 84 -22.56 9.69 -3.76
C ASP A 84 -21.72 10.26 -4.91
N ASN A 85 -20.90 11.29 -4.63
CA ASN A 85 -20.09 11.97 -5.65
C ASN A 85 -18.95 11.09 -6.16
N ARG A 86 -19.11 10.56 -7.38
CA ARG A 86 -18.14 9.67 -8.02
C ARG A 86 -16.79 10.34 -8.31
N ASP A 87 -16.80 11.62 -8.64
CA ASP A 87 -15.55 12.32 -9.00
C ASP A 87 -14.69 12.54 -7.76
N LEU A 88 -15.31 12.87 -6.62
CA LEU A 88 -14.61 12.98 -5.34
C LEU A 88 -14.09 11.61 -4.85
N ARG A 89 -14.90 10.53 -5.03
CA ARG A 89 -14.38 9.17 -4.76
C ARG A 89 -13.17 8.84 -5.65
N ARG A 90 -13.23 9.20 -6.95
CA ARG A 90 -12.12 8.98 -7.87
C ARG A 90 -10.87 9.76 -7.44
N GLU A 91 -11.04 11.01 -7.04
CA GLU A 91 -9.94 11.84 -6.56
C GLU A 91 -9.25 11.20 -5.34
N LEU A 92 -10.04 10.83 -4.33
CA LEU A 92 -9.52 10.19 -3.11
C LEU A 92 -8.91 8.81 -3.40
N TYR A 93 -9.52 8.03 -4.31
CA TYR A 93 -9.01 6.75 -4.76
C TYR A 93 -7.64 6.89 -5.44
N MET A 94 -7.51 7.85 -6.34
CA MET A 94 -6.25 8.10 -7.02
C MET A 94 -5.18 8.55 -6.04
N ALA A 95 -5.49 9.50 -5.16
CA ALA A 95 -4.57 9.94 -4.12
C ALA A 95 -4.08 8.78 -3.23
N TYR A 96 -4.97 7.86 -2.85
CA TYR A 96 -4.60 6.71 -2.03
C TYR A 96 -3.71 5.70 -2.78
N ASN A 97 -4.04 5.38 -4.04
CA ASN A 97 -3.38 4.31 -4.79
C ASN A 97 -2.10 4.76 -5.52
N THR A 98 -1.87 6.07 -5.65
CA THR A 98 -0.66 6.62 -6.27
C THR A 98 0.30 7.24 -5.25
N LYS A 99 0.11 6.96 -3.96
CA LYS A 99 1.03 7.42 -2.91
C LYS A 99 2.47 7.02 -3.24
N CYS A 100 3.39 7.94 -3.00
CA CYS A 100 4.83 7.76 -3.19
C CYS A 100 5.25 7.41 -4.63
N THR A 101 4.42 7.77 -5.62
CA THR A 101 4.79 7.63 -7.04
C THR A 101 4.94 8.97 -7.76
N HIS A 102 4.68 10.08 -7.08
CA HIS A 102 4.78 11.43 -7.62
C HIS A 102 6.23 11.92 -7.63
N ASP A 103 6.50 12.91 -8.48
CA ASP A 103 7.82 13.59 -8.53
C ASP A 103 7.96 14.57 -7.34
N ASN A 104 8.17 14.00 -6.16
CA ASN A 104 8.36 14.72 -4.91
C ASN A 104 9.36 13.99 -4.00
N GLU A 105 9.65 14.56 -2.83
CA GLU A 105 10.60 14.02 -1.85
C GLU A 105 10.18 12.66 -1.24
N TYR A 106 8.92 12.24 -1.41
CA TYR A 106 8.37 10.99 -0.89
C TYR A 106 8.32 9.86 -1.93
N ASN A 107 8.91 10.07 -3.11
CA ASN A 107 8.87 9.09 -4.19
C ASN A 107 9.63 7.80 -3.81
N ASN A 108 8.91 6.68 -3.82
CA ASN A 108 9.44 5.37 -3.45
C ASN A 108 9.85 4.48 -4.64
N LEU A 109 9.67 4.92 -5.89
CA LEU A 109 9.89 4.06 -7.06
C LEU A 109 11.33 3.54 -7.15
N GLU A 110 12.33 4.39 -6.91
CA GLU A 110 13.72 3.96 -6.90
C GLU A 110 14.08 3.14 -5.64
N ILE A 111 13.42 3.42 -4.51
CA ILE A 111 13.59 2.64 -3.27
C ILE A 111 13.12 1.20 -3.49
N VAL A 112 11.94 1.00 -4.11
CA VAL A 112 11.40 -0.34 -4.42
C VAL A 112 12.34 -1.14 -5.31
N LYS A 113 12.89 -0.52 -6.37
CA LYS A 113 13.88 -1.18 -7.24
C LYS A 113 15.13 -1.63 -6.47
N LYS A 114 15.66 -0.75 -5.60
CA LYS A 114 16.81 -1.09 -4.77
C LYS A 114 16.52 -2.23 -3.81
N ILE A 115 15.35 -2.21 -3.16
CA ILE A 115 14.91 -3.29 -2.26
C ILE A 115 14.84 -4.62 -3.03
N ALA A 116 14.22 -4.64 -4.20
CA ALA A 116 14.10 -5.86 -5.03
C ALA A 116 15.47 -6.40 -5.44
N ASN A 117 16.39 -5.54 -5.85
CA ASN A 117 17.76 -5.94 -6.22
C ASN A 117 18.53 -6.50 -5.01
N ILE A 118 18.42 -5.86 -3.83
CA ILE A 118 19.08 -6.36 -2.61
C ILE A 118 18.51 -7.72 -2.22
N HIS A 119 17.21 -7.94 -2.32
CA HIS A 119 16.60 -9.25 -2.07
C HIS A 119 17.17 -10.32 -3.00
N MET A 120 17.35 -10.02 -4.30
CA MET A 120 17.97 -10.93 -5.25
C MET A 120 19.43 -11.23 -4.87
N GLU A 121 20.23 -10.19 -4.55
CA GLU A 121 21.62 -10.37 -4.15
C GLU A 121 21.77 -11.21 -2.88
N ILE A 122 20.89 -11.00 -1.88
CA ILE A 122 20.88 -11.80 -0.65
C ILE A 122 20.58 -13.26 -0.97
N ALA A 123 19.57 -13.54 -1.80
CA ALA A 123 19.21 -14.90 -2.18
C ALA A 123 20.37 -15.62 -2.89
N GLN A 124 20.98 -14.97 -3.89
CA GLN A 124 22.14 -15.50 -4.63
C GLN A 124 23.34 -15.74 -3.71
N LEU A 125 23.62 -14.80 -2.79
CA LEU A 125 24.72 -14.95 -1.83
C LEU A 125 24.52 -16.14 -0.88
N LEU A 126 23.27 -16.52 -0.61
CA LEU A 126 22.88 -17.66 0.20
C LEU A 126 22.75 -18.97 -0.61
N GLY A 127 22.91 -18.92 -1.93
CA GLY A 127 22.85 -20.09 -2.82
C GLY A 127 21.45 -20.45 -3.30
N TYR A 128 20.51 -19.50 -3.31
CA TYR A 128 19.16 -19.66 -3.85
C TYR A 128 19.04 -18.94 -5.21
N ASP A 129 18.23 -19.47 -6.10
CA ASP A 129 18.00 -18.90 -7.43
C ASP A 129 17.23 -17.57 -7.36
N ASN A 130 16.34 -17.42 -6.38
CA ASN A 130 15.57 -16.22 -6.16
C ASN A 130 15.15 -16.05 -4.68
N TYR A 131 14.67 -14.85 -4.33
CA TYR A 131 14.31 -14.52 -2.97
C TYR A 131 13.04 -15.26 -2.47
N ALA A 132 12.15 -15.65 -3.37
CA ALA A 132 10.96 -16.43 -3.01
C ALA A 132 11.36 -17.83 -2.50
N GLU A 133 12.27 -18.52 -3.19
CA GLU A 133 12.78 -19.82 -2.75
C GLU A 133 13.48 -19.74 -1.40
N TYR A 134 14.32 -18.70 -1.20
CA TYR A 134 14.94 -18.46 0.10
C TYR A 134 13.90 -18.29 1.21
N THR A 135 12.90 -17.44 0.97
CA THR A 135 11.88 -17.13 1.98
C THR A 135 10.97 -18.32 2.28
N LEU A 136 10.60 -19.10 1.25
CA LEU A 136 9.68 -20.24 1.39
C LEU A 136 10.26 -21.39 2.21
N LYS A 137 11.58 -21.51 2.33
CA LYS A 137 12.22 -22.56 3.15
C LYS A 137 11.75 -22.59 4.60
N GLU A 138 11.36 -21.44 5.14
CA GLU A 138 10.90 -21.31 6.53
C GLU A 138 9.39 -20.97 6.59
N ARG A 139 8.65 -21.20 5.49
CA ARG A 139 7.21 -20.97 5.42
C ARG A 139 6.47 -22.29 5.28
N MET A 140 5.18 -22.28 5.65
CA MET A 140 4.32 -23.47 5.61
C MET A 140 4.20 -24.10 4.22
N ALA A 141 4.32 -23.31 3.16
CA ALA A 141 4.24 -23.80 1.78
C ALA A 141 5.53 -24.51 1.31
N GLU A 142 6.69 -24.16 1.89
CA GLU A 142 8.04 -24.70 1.64
C GLU A 142 8.56 -24.53 0.21
N THR A 143 7.70 -24.63 -0.81
CA THR A 143 8.06 -24.56 -2.23
C THR A 143 7.14 -23.64 -3.03
N GLY A 144 7.67 -23.08 -4.14
CA GLY A 144 6.88 -22.31 -5.09
C GLY A 144 5.76 -23.12 -5.73
N ASP A 145 5.99 -24.40 -6.02
CA ASP A 145 4.98 -25.31 -6.59
C ASP A 145 3.77 -25.48 -5.67
N ALA A 146 3.99 -25.59 -4.35
CA ALA A 146 2.90 -25.65 -3.39
C ALA A 146 2.07 -24.36 -3.37
N VAL A 147 2.73 -23.20 -3.47
CA VAL A 147 2.06 -21.89 -3.58
C VAL A 147 1.22 -21.83 -4.86
N TYR A 148 1.80 -22.14 -6.02
CA TYR A 148 1.08 -22.10 -7.30
C TYR A 148 -0.06 -23.11 -7.35
N LYS A 149 0.09 -24.29 -6.77
CA LYS A 149 -0.99 -25.28 -6.68
C LYS A 149 -2.21 -24.69 -5.96
N LEU A 150 -2.01 -24.05 -4.81
CA LEU A 150 -3.09 -23.42 -4.07
C LEU A 150 -3.70 -22.25 -4.86
N LEU A 151 -2.87 -21.37 -5.42
CA LEU A 151 -3.35 -20.21 -6.18
C LEU A 151 -4.15 -20.62 -7.40
N ASN A 152 -3.74 -21.65 -8.13
CA ASN A 152 -4.48 -22.15 -9.29
C ASN A 152 -5.82 -22.78 -8.88
N GLN A 153 -5.87 -23.53 -7.77
CA GLN A 153 -7.15 -24.03 -7.23
C GLN A 153 -8.12 -22.89 -6.88
N LEU A 154 -7.61 -21.82 -6.27
CA LEU A 154 -8.42 -20.64 -5.95
C LEU A 154 -8.85 -19.91 -7.23
N LEU A 155 -7.97 -19.77 -8.22
CA LEU A 155 -8.29 -19.16 -9.50
C LEU A 155 -9.44 -19.89 -10.20
N ASP A 156 -9.34 -21.22 -10.29
CA ASP A 156 -10.37 -22.07 -10.91
C ASP A 156 -11.71 -21.95 -10.18
N ALA A 157 -11.71 -21.88 -8.85
CA ALA A 157 -12.90 -21.76 -8.04
C ALA A 157 -13.56 -20.34 -8.12
N TYR A 158 -12.75 -19.29 -8.16
CA TYR A 158 -13.27 -17.92 -8.08
C TYR A 158 -13.56 -17.27 -9.45
N THR A 159 -12.94 -17.74 -10.52
CA THR A 159 -13.15 -17.20 -11.87
C THR A 159 -14.63 -17.22 -12.30
N PRO A 160 -15.38 -18.33 -12.14
CA PRO A 160 -16.80 -18.37 -12.48
C PRO A 160 -17.64 -17.38 -11.66
N VAL A 161 -17.33 -17.25 -10.36
CA VAL A 161 -18.04 -16.34 -9.44
C VAL A 161 -17.83 -14.88 -9.85
N SER A 162 -16.60 -14.52 -10.21
CA SER A 162 -16.26 -13.17 -10.70
C SER A 162 -17.07 -12.77 -11.93
N TYR A 163 -17.18 -13.66 -12.92
CA TYR A 163 -18.00 -13.40 -14.11
C TYR A 163 -19.48 -13.25 -13.80
N THR A 164 -20.02 -14.02 -12.87
CA THR A 164 -21.44 -13.92 -12.46
C THR A 164 -21.77 -12.56 -11.85
N HIS A 165 -20.84 -11.99 -11.08
CA HIS A 165 -21.04 -10.69 -10.43
C HIS A 165 -20.74 -9.48 -11.30
N LEU A 166 -19.96 -9.63 -12.40
CA LEU A 166 -19.68 -8.56 -13.35
C LEU A 166 -20.79 -8.37 -14.38
N THR A 167 -21.69 -9.34 -14.53
CA THR A 167 -22.81 -9.32 -15.51
C THR A 167 -24.15 -8.92 -14.90
N LEU A 168 -24.20 -8.57 -13.64
CA LEU A 168 -25.33 -7.99 -12.91
C LEU A 168 -25.12 -6.49 -12.70
#